data_13bbcaccbd5a314d29ca4d5162bd8c0f
#
_entry.id   13bbcaccbd5a314d29ca4d5162bd8c0f
#
_cell.length_a   1.000
_cell.length_b   1.000
_cell.length_c   1.000
_cell.angle_alpha   90.00
_cell.angle_beta   90.00
_cell.angle_gamma   90.00
#
_symmetry.space_group_name_H-M   'P 1'
#
loop_
_entity.id
_entity.type
_entity.pdbx_description
1 polymer ?
#
loop_
_entity_poly.entity_id
_entity_poly.type
_entity_poly.pdbx_seq_one_letter_code
_entity_poly.pdbx_strand_id
1 'polypeptide(L)'
;MLVLPGGMPGTLHLGEHKGLQNILKDFHNEKKNIAAICAAPSVLGKYGILEGRRACCYPSFEEQLTGAEVVFEPVVQDGHIVTSRGMGTAIPFALKLTEVLCGAKAANVVALAVKRNNNEVKESILFV
;
A
#
# COMPACT_ATOMS: atom_id res chain seq x y z
N MET A 1 -4.19 -5.88 -9.77
CA MET A 1 -3.81 -4.93 -8.70
C MET A 1 -3.24 -3.67 -9.32
N LEU A 2 -3.61 -2.52 -8.79
CA LEU A 2 -3.05 -1.22 -9.18
C LEU A 2 -2.13 -0.74 -8.07
N VAL A 3 -0.87 -0.46 -8.39
CA VAL A 3 0.15 -0.07 -7.41
C VAL A 3 0.66 1.33 -7.72
N LEU A 4 0.58 2.23 -6.75
CA LEU A 4 1.09 3.59 -6.86
C LEU A 4 2.43 3.69 -6.14
N PRO A 5 3.55 3.94 -6.86
CA PRO A 5 4.84 4.22 -6.24
C PRO A 5 4.84 5.65 -5.66
N GLY A 6 5.69 5.85 -4.68
CA GLY A 6 5.88 7.16 -4.08
C GLY A 6 6.86 8.04 -4.84
N GLY A 7 7.46 8.96 -4.12
CA GLY A 7 8.41 9.93 -4.65
C GLY A 7 7.74 11.24 -5.09
N MET A 8 8.49 12.32 -4.94
CA MET A 8 8.03 13.65 -5.34
C MET A 8 8.91 14.17 -6.48
N PRO A 9 8.38 14.82 -7.50
CA PRO A 9 6.98 15.24 -7.67
C PRO A 9 6.07 14.19 -8.30
N GLY A 10 6.54 12.95 -8.53
CA GLY A 10 5.76 11.90 -9.19
C GLY A 10 4.38 11.68 -8.57
N THR A 11 4.29 11.69 -7.24
CA THR A 11 3.01 11.55 -6.51
C THR A 11 2.02 12.64 -6.87
N LEU A 12 2.48 13.89 -7.01
CA LEU A 12 1.62 15.01 -7.44
C LEU A 12 1.09 14.78 -8.86
N HIS A 13 1.94 14.33 -9.76
CA HIS A 13 1.55 14.03 -11.14
C HIS A 13 0.52 12.90 -11.21
N LEU A 14 0.70 11.86 -10.41
CA LEU A 14 -0.29 10.78 -10.29
C LEU A 14 -1.64 11.30 -9.78
N GLY A 15 -1.61 12.16 -8.78
CA GLY A 15 -2.84 12.75 -8.20
C GLY A 15 -3.58 13.70 -9.15
N GLU A 16 -2.90 14.23 -10.16
CA GLU A 16 -3.48 15.15 -11.16
C GLU A 16 -3.90 14.44 -12.45
N HIS A 17 -3.51 13.19 -12.62
CA HIS A 17 -3.75 12.45 -13.85
C HIS A 17 -5.19 11.91 -13.89
N LYS A 18 -6.03 12.48 -14.75
CA LYS A 18 -7.45 12.13 -14.82
C LYS A 18 -7.71 10.67 -15.22
N GLY A 19 -6.89 10.12 -16.12
CA GLY A 19 -7.01 8.71 -16.51
C GLY A 19 -6.78 7.77 -15.33
N LEU A 20 -5.77 8.06 -14.50
CA LEU A 20 -5.50 7.30 -13.29
C LEU A 20 -6.64 7.45 -12.27
N GLN A 21 -7.16 8.65 -12.10
CA GLN A 21 -8.29 8.90 -11.22
C GLN A 21 -9.49 8.02 -11.58
N ASN A 22 -9.80 7.92 -12.86
CA ASN A 22 -10.91 7.08 -13.34
C ASN A 22 -10.64 5.59 -13.05
N ILE A 23 -9.44 5.10 -13.31
CA ILE A 23 -9.05 3.71 -13.04
C ILE A 23 -9.11 3.42 -11.54
N LEU A 24 -8.65 4.34 -10.70
CA LEU A 24 -8.72 4.19 -9.24
C LEU A 24 -10.16 4.08 -8.75
N LYS A 25 -11.05 4.91 -9.27
CA LYS A 25 -12.47 4.86 -8.93
C LYS A 25 -13.10 3.53 -9.34
N ASP A 26 -12.80 3.06 -10.54
CA ASP A 26 -13.33 1.79 -11.04
C ASP A 26 -12.81 0.62 -10.19
N PHE A 27 -11.53 0.57 -9.89
CA PHE A 27 -10.93 -0.45 -9.04
C PHE A 27 -11.57 -0.44 -7.64
N HIS A 28 -11.74 0.74 -7.06
CA HIS A 28 -12.34 0.86 -5.74
C HIS A 28 -13.80 0.39 -5.73
N ASN A 29 -14.60 0.81 -6.70
CA ASN A 29 -16.00 0.43 -6.81
C ASN A 29 -16.18 -1.07 -7.03
N GLU A 30 -15.28 -1.68 -7.79
CA GLU A 30 -15.28 -3.12 -8.05
C GLU A 30 -14.54 -3.94 -6.98
N LYS A 31 -14.04 -3.29 -5.93
CA LYS A 31 -13.25 -3.92 -4.85
C LYS A 31 -12.03 -4.68 -5.37
N LYS A 32 -11.42 -4.19 -6.44
CA LYS A 32 -10.14 -4.68 -6.93
C LYS A 32 -8.99 -4.13 -6.10
N ASN A 33 -7.92 -4.90 -6.00
CA ASN A 33 -6.78 -4.56 -5.15
C ASN A 33 -6.08 -3.27 -5.60
N ILE A 34 -5.88 -2.36 -4.64
CA ILE A 34 -5.15 -1.11 -4.80
C ILE A 34 -4.05 -1.08 -3.73
N ALA A 35 -2.84 -0.67 -4.12
CA ALA A 35 -1.73 -0.52 -3.19
C ALA A 35 -1.00 0.80 -3.43
N ALA A 36 -0.48 1.39 -2.36
CA ALA A 36 0.28 2.63 -2.44
C ALA A 36 1.35 2.70 -1.35
N ILE A 37 2.51 3.25 -1.67
CA ILE A 37 3.63 3.34 -0.73
C ILE A 37 4.18 4.76 -0.66
N CYS A 38 4.74 5.11 0.49
CA CYS A 38 5.44 6.37 0.75
C CYS A 38 4.49 7.57 0.71
N ALA A 39 4.67 8.50 -0.21
CA ALA A 39 3.78 9.65 -0.39
C ALA A 39 2.49 9.27 -1.14
N ALA A 40 2.48 8.18 -1.89
CA ALA A 40 1.37 7.83 -2.78
C ALA A 40 0.04 7.52 -2.10
N PRO A 41 -0.04 7.06 -0.83
CA PRO A 41 -1.33 6.96 -0.14
C PRO A 41 -2.11 8.26 -0.08
N SER A 42 -1.44 9.42 -0.15
CA SER A 42 -2.10 10.73 -0.24
C SER A 42 -3.00 10.86 -1.47
N VAL A 43 -2.65 10.20 -2.57
CA VAL A 43 -3.49 10.16 -3.78
C VAL A 43 -4.80 9.43 -3.49
N LEU A 44 -4.73 8.32 -2.76
CA LEU A 44 -5.92 7.57 -2.35
C LEU A 44 -6.80 8.40 -1.40
N GLY A 45 -6.17 9.12 -0.47
CA GLY A 45 -6.88 10.04 0.43
C GLY A 45 -7.60 11.15 -0.31
N LYS A 46 -6.95 11.74 -1.32
CA LYS A 46 -7.52 12.79 -2.16
C LYS A 46 -8.82 12.36 -2.85
N TYR A 47 -8.92 11.10 -3.24
CA TYR A 47 -10.08 10.59 -3.97
C TYR A 47 -11.10 9.85 -3.09
N GLY A 48 -10.99 9.95 -1.78
CA GLY A 48 -11.96 9.36 -0.85
C GLY A 48 -11.87 7.84 -0.70
N ILE A 49 -10.82 7.22 -1.24
CA ILE A 49 -10.64 5.76 -1.23
C ILE A 49 -10.32 5.24 0.17
N LEU A 50 -9.72 6.09 1.02
CA LEU A 50 -9.32 5.72 2.39
C LEU A 50 -10.39 6.02 3.46
N GLU A 51 -11.55 6.51 3.07
CA GLU A 51 -12.61 6.86 4.02
C GLU A 51 -13.00 5.66 4.89
N GLY A 52 -12.90 5.82 6.22
CA GLY A 52 -13.22 4.78 7.18
C GLY A 52 -12.25 3.61 7.22
N ARG A 53 -11.08 3.72 6.59
CA ARG A 53 -10.08 2.65 6.50
C ARG A 53 -8.83 2.97 7.30
N ARG A 54 -8.18 1.92 7.79
CA ARG A 54 -6.84 2.02 8.35
C ARG A 54 -5.83 2.16 7.22
N ALA A 55 -4.89 3.10 7.38
CA ALA A 55 -3.87 3.35 6.37
C ALA A 55 -2.61 3.95 6.99
N CYS A 56 -1.50 3.82 6.28
CA CYS A 56 -0.24 4.46 6.63
C CYS A 56 0.38 5.15 5.41
N CYS A 57 1.38 5.98 5.65
CA CYS A 57 2.09 6.72 4.62
C CYS A 57 3.49 7.13 5.09
N TYR A 58 4.22 7.80 4.23
CA TYR A 58 5.48 8.45 4.60
C TYR A 58 5.22 9.54 5.65
N PRO A 59 6.09 9.68 6.67
CA PRO A 59 5.96 10.73 7.68
C PRO A 59 5.76 12.12 7.07
N SER A 60 4.87 12.90 7.66
CA SER A 60 4.40 14.21 7.22
C SER A 60 3.30 14.22 6.14
N PHE A 61 2.87 13.07 5.64
CA PHE A 61 1.74 12.97 4.70
C PHE A 61 0.42 12.53 5.38
N GLU A 62 0.43 12.31 6.68
CA GLU A 62 -0.70 11.76 7.43
C GLU A 62 -1.98 12.58 7.27
N GLU A 63 -1.87 13.91 7.27
CA GLU A 63 -3.02 14.80 7.13
C GLU A 63 -3.69 14.71 5.75
N GLN A 64 -2.97 14.18 4.77
CA GLN A 64 -3.49 13.99 3.41
C GLN A 64 -4.23 12.67 3.23
N LEU A 65 -4.23 11.79 4.24
CA LEU A 65 -5.01 10.56 4.25
C LEU A 65 -6.44 10.85 4.72
N THR A 66 -7.15 11.67 3.96
CA THR A 66 -8.47 12.17 4.34
C THR A 66 -9.45 11.04 4.65
N GLY A 67 -10.04 11.08 5.83
CA GLY A 67 -11.02 10.10 6.29
C GLY A 67 -10.44 8.78 6.80
N ALA A 68 -9.12 8.58 6.74
CA ALA A 68 -8.48 7.37 7.21
C ALA A 68 -8.26 7.38 8.73
N GLU A 69 -8.27 6.20 9.32
CA GLU A 69 -7.64 5.96 10.61
C GLU A 69 -6.14 5.72 10.35
N VAL A 70 -5.34 6.74 10.62
CA VAL A 70 -3.89 6.66 10.37
C VAL A 70 -3.23 5.79 11.43
N VAL A 71 -2.47 4.79 10.97
CA VAL A 71 -1.67 3.91 11.83
C VAL A 71 -0.21 3.96 11.41
N PHE A 72 0.71 3.64 12.33
CA PHE A 72 2.15 3.76 12.12
C PHE A 72 2.84 2.39 11.95
N GLU A 73 2.15 1.48 11.30
CA GLU A 73 2.70 0.15 10.98
C GLU A 73 3.44 0.19 9.64
N PRO A 74 4.45 -0.68 9.43
CA PRO A 74 5.21 -0.72 8.18
C PRO A 74 4.34 -0.98 6.94
N VAL A 75 3.35 -1.87 7.06
CA VAL A 75 2.41 -2.21 6.00
C VAL A 75 1.02 -2.39 6.63
N VAL A 76 0.02 -1.82 6.00
CA VAL A 76 -1.37 -1.92 6.45
C VAL A 76 -2.23 -2.44 5.31
N GLN A 77 -2.96 -3.52 5.57
CA GLN A 77 -4.01 -3.99 4.68
C GLN A 77 -5.37 -3.74 5.31
N ASP A 78 -6.25 -3.08 4.60
CA ASP A 78 -7.65 -2.93 4.98
C ASP A 78 -8.52 -3.25 3.76
N GLY A 79 -9.16 -4.43 3.80
CA GLY A 79 -9.91 -4.93 2.67
C GLY A 79 -9.02 -5.10 1.42
N HIS A 80 -9.40 -4.45 0.33
CA HIS A 80 -8.67 -4.50 -0.94
C HIS A 80 -7.58 -3.44 -1.08
N ILE A 81 -7.28 -2.70 0.00
CA ILE A 81 -6.32 -1.60 -0.02
C ILE A 81 -5.12 -1.94 0.85
N VAL A 82 -3.91 -1.79 0.30
CA VAL A 82 -2.65 -1.99 1.01
C VAL A 82 -1.84 -0.69 0.94
N THR A 83 -1.40 -0.21 2.08
CA THR A 83 -0.53 0.97 2.17
C THR A 83 0.75 0.66 2.92
N SER A 84 1.82 1.41 2.65
CA SER A 84 3.12 1.23 3.29
C SER A 84 3.84 2.56 3.43
N ARG A 85 4.83 2.62 4.33
CA ARG A 85 5.38 3.90 4.79
C ARG A 85 6.50 4.46 3.92
N GLY A 86 7.33 3.65 3.31
CA GLY A 86 8.43 4.21 2.54
C GLY A 86 9.45 3.19 2.05
N MET A 87 10.60 3.70 1.60
CA MET A 87 11.66 2.89 1.03
C MET A 87 12.12 1.78 1.98
N GLY A 88 12.23 2.08 3.27
CA GLY A 88 12.62 1.10 4.30
C GLY A 88 11.61 -0.01 4.53
N THR A 89 10.37 0.12 4.06
CA THR A 89 9.32 -0.89 4.17
C THR A 89 8.96 -1.52 2.81
N ALA A 90 9.75 -1.25 1.77
CA ALA A 90 9.43 -1.70 0.41
C ALA A 90 9.39 -3.23 0.28
N ILE A 91 10.31 -3.94 0.94
CA ILE A 91 10.32 -5.42 0.88
C ILE A 91 9.10 -6.02 1.61
N PRO A 92 8.80 -5.65 2.87
CA PRO A 92 7.54 -6.08 3.51
C PRO A 92 6.29 -5.72 2.70
N PHE A 93 6.27 -4.55 2.08
CA PHE A 93 5.18 -4.14 1.20
C PHE A 93 5.03 -5.09 0.00
N ALA A 94 6.12 -5.37 -0.71
CA ALA A 94 6.13 -6.28 -1.84
C ALA A 94 5.70 -7.71 -1.44
N LEU A 95 6.15 -8.18 -0.29
CA LEU A 95 5.75 -9.49 0.24
C LEU A 95 4.26 -9.54 0.57
N LYS A 96 3.69 -8.47 1.13
CA LYS A 96 2.25 -8.38 1.36
C LYS A 96 1.47 -8.40 0.04
N LEU A 97 1.93 -7.69 -0.99
CA LEU A 97 1.30 -7.72 -2.30
C LEU A 97 1.36 -9.13 -2.92
N THR A 98 2.48 -9.81 -2.77
CA THR A 98 2.63 -11.21 -3.22
C THR A 98 1.65 -12.11 -2.48
N GLU A 99 1.51 -11.95 -1.18
CA GLU A 99 0.55 -12.71 -0.37
C GLU A 99 -0.89 -12.49 -0.84
N VAL A 100 -1.27 -11.23 -1.04
CA VAL A 100 -2.63 -10.87 -1.50
C VAL A 100 -2.95 -11.46 -2.86
N LEU A 101 -1.98 -11.48 -3.78
CA LEU A 101 -2.18 -11.95 -5.16
C LEU A 101 -2.01 -13.47 -5.31
N CYS A 102 -1.10 -14.08 -4.56
CA CYS A 102 -0.64 -15.45 -4.79
C CYS A 102 -0.72 -16.34 -3.55
N GLY A 103 -1.08 -15.79 -2.39
CA GLY A 103 -1.16 -16.52 -1.12
C GLY A 103 0.13 -16.50 -0.30
N ALA A 104 -0.01 -16.83 0.99
CA ALA A 104 1.07 -16.78 1.98
C ALA A 104 2.25 -17.71 1.61
N LYS A 105 1.97 -18.87 1.04
CA LYS A 105 3.00 -19.83 0.65
C LYS A 105 3.95 -19.26 -0.41
N ALA A 106 3.40 -18.59 -1.43
CA ALA A 106 4.20 -17.92 -2.45
C ALA A 106 5.01 -16.77 -1.87
N ALA A 107 4.43 -15.98 -0.97
CA ALA A 107 5.13 -14.90 -0.28
C ALA A 107 6.31 -15.44 0.54
N ASN A 108 6.16 -16.57 1.23
CA ASN A 108 7.24 -17.22 1.96
C ASN A 108 8.40 -17.62 1.05
N VAL A 109 8.10 -18.22 -0.09
CA VAL A 109 9.13 -18.63 -1.07
C VAL A 109 9.91 -17.40 -1.54
N VAL A 110 9.22 -16.32 -1.88
CA VAL A 110 9.86 -15.07 -2.31
C VAL A 110 10.70 -14.46 -1.18
N ALA A 111 10.19 -14.46 0.05
CA ALA A 111 10.92 -13.92 1.21
C ALA A 111 12.25 -14.66 1.42
N LEU A 112 12.27 -15.97 1.29
CA LEU A 112 13.49 -16.76 1.37
C LEU A 112 14.44 -16.45 0.21
N ALA A 113 13.91 -16.26 -0.99
CA ALA A 113 14.71 -15.95 -2.18
C ALA A 113 15.40 -14.58 -2.08
N VAL A 114 14.78 -13.59 -1.44
CA VAL A 114 15.41 -12.29 -1.18
C VAL A 114 16.26 -12.28 0.09
N LYS A 115 16.51 -13.44 0.69
CA LYS A 115 17.41 -13.67 1.83
C LYS A 115 17.03 -12.90 3.10
N ARG A 116 15.75 -12.76 3.34
CA ARG A 116 15.28 -12.29 4.64
C ARG A 116 15.43 -13.41 5.67
N ASN A 117 15.74 -13.04 6.91
CA ASN A 117 15.81 -14.05 7.97
C ASN A 117 14.42 -14.56 8.35
N ASN A 118 14.36 -15.75 8.97
CA ASN A 118 13.09 -16.40 9.30
C ASN A 118 12.21 -15.57 10.25
N ASN A 119 12.81 -14.76 11.14
CA ASN A 119 12.04 -13.93 12.05
C ASN A 119 11.38 -12.77 11.32
N GLU A 120 12.11 -12.12 10.41
CA GLU A 120 11.56 -11.06 9.56
C GLU A 120 10.46 -11.59 8.65
N VAL A 121 10.60 -12.81 8.14
CA VAL A 121 9.58 -13.47 7.32
C VAL A 121 8.30 -13.67 8.14
N LYS A 122 8.42 -14.19 9.36
CA LYS A 122 7.27 -14.38 10.26
C LYS A 122 6.57 -13.06 10.55
N GLU A 123 7.34 -12.01 10.89
CA GLU A 123 6.78 -10.69 11.15
C GLU A 123 6.09 -10.12 9.91
N SER A 124 6.70 -10.28 8.74
CA SER A 124 6.12 -9.78 7.48
C SER A 124 4.80 -10.48 7.11
N ILE A 125 4.61 -11.71 7.57
CA ILE A 125 3.39 -12.49 7.33
C ILE A 125 2.35 -12.24 8.43
N LEU A 126 2.79 -11.96 9.66
CA LEU A 126 1.92 -11.70 10.80
C LEU A 126 1.25 -10.31 10.75
N PHE A 127 1.64 -9.45 9.84
CA PHE A 127 0.92 -8.21 9.52
C PHE A 127 -0.35 -8.44 8.70
N VAL A 128 -0.86 -9.63 8.76
CA VAL A 128 -2.12 -10.01 8.12
C VAL A 128 -3.32 -9.48 8.90
#